data_5df062ff8cebb28eaa1f372393655dbe
#
_entry.id   5df062ff8cebb28eaa1f372393655dbe
#
_cell.length_a   1.000
_cell.length_b   1.000
_cell.length_c   1.000
_cell.angle_alpha   90.00
_cell.angle_beta   90.00
_cell.angle_gamma   90.00
#
_symmetry.space_group_name_H-M   'P 1'
#
loop_
_entity.id
_entity.type
_entity.pdbx_description
1 polymer ?
#
loop_
_entity_poly.entity_id
_entity_poly.type
_entity_poly.pdbx_seq_one_letter_code
_entity_poly.pdbx_strand_id
1 'polypeptide(L)'
;MRNLIQSLSAGIVLSLVSTAAYAEGISTHVLDIANGVGKADVPVTLYMQDGDNSWTDIGSAMTEENGRIESFGEDFTVEKGVYKLTFDMSETEETFFPEINVVFDVENPEEHYHVPVVVSPYGYSTYRGN
;
A
#
# COMPACT_ATOMS: atom_id res chain seq x y z
N MET A 1 -36.38 42.81 -32.66
CA MET A 1 -35.42 42.68 -31.96
C MET A 1 -35.42 41.62 -31.09
N ARG A 2 -34.53 40.98 -30.98
CA ARG A 2 -34.43 39.98 -30.21
C ARG A 2 -33.43 40.05 -29.30
N ASN A 3 -33.51 39.64 -28.21
CA ASN A 3 -32.52 39.62 -27.25
C ASN A 3 -31.97 38.27 -27.13
N LEU A 4 -30.80 38.17 -27.50
CA LEU A 4 -30.08 37.00 -27.26
C LEU A 4 -29.60 36.99 -25.93
N ILE A 5 -30.23 36.35 -25.10
CA ILE A 5 -29.70 36.13 -23.81
C ILE A 5 -28.82 34.97 -23.92
N GLN A 6 -27.60 35.22 -23.97
CA GLN A 6 -26.65 34.21 -23.89
C GLN A 6 -26.47 33.92 -22.49
N SER A 7 -27.16 33.01 -21.99
CA SER A 7 -26.82 32.54 -20.70
C SER A 7 -25.58 31.72 -20.87
N LEU A 8 -24.51 32.34 -20.58
CA LEU A 8 -23.32 31.63 -20.43
C LEU A 8 -23.36 30.92 -19.16
N SER A 9 -23.83 29.75 -19.17
CA SER A 9 -23.57 28.90 -18.04
C SER A 9 -22.16 28.45 -18.19
N ALA A 10 -21.31 29.14 -17.56
CA ALA A 10 -19.98 28.68 -17.45
C ALA A 10 -20.05 27.45 -16.59
N GLY A 11 -19.99 26.34 -17.19
CA GLY A 11 -19.87 25.13 -16.46
C GLY A 11 -18.53 25.12 -15.80
N ILE A 12 -18.53 25.39 -14.55
CA ILE A 12 -17.33 25.26 -13.81
C ILE A 12 -17.12 23.80 -13.61
N VAL A 13 -16.23 23.27 -14.33
CA VAL A 13 -15.82 21.94 -14.09
C VAL A 13 -14.87 21.98 -12.95
N LEU A 14 -15.38 21.71 -11.82
CA LEU A 14 -14.52 21.49 -10.70
C LEU A 14 -13.96 20.11 -10.80
N SER A 15 -12.86 20.01 -11.39
CA SER A 15 -12.15 18.77 -11.29
C SER A 15 -11.49 18.77 -9.93
N LEU A 16 -12.16 18.18 -9.03
CA LEU A 16 -11.56 17.92 -7.76
C LEU A 16 -10.62 16.77 -7.92
N VAL A 17 -9.43 17.09 -8.20
CA VAL A 17 -8.42 16.09 -8.16
C VAL A 17 -7.99 15.99 -6.73
N SER A 18 -8.49 15.04 -6.04
CA SER A 18 -8.04 14.83 -4.70
C SER A 18 -6.72 14.09 -4.77
N THR A 19 -5.69 14.82 -5.03
CA THR A 19 -4.35 14.26 -5.01
C THR A 19 -3.91 13.97 -3.59
N ALA A 20 -4.56 14.55 -2.61
CA ALA A 20 -4.22 14.33 -1.22
C ALA A 20 -4.40 12.88 -0.79
N ALA A 21 -5.34 12.16 -1.41
CA ALA A 21 -5.59 10.77 -1.07
C ALA A 21 -4.40 9.86 -1.43
N TYR A 22 -3.55 10.30 -2.35
CA TYR A 22 -2.40 9.51 -2.76
C TYR A 22 -1.12 9.91 -2.05
N ALA A 23 -1.14 11.01 -1.31
CA ALA A 23 0.02 11.49 -0.59
C ALA A 23 0.19 10.76 0.75
N GLU A 24 -0.88 10.14 1.23
CA GLU A 24 -0.87 9.44 2.50
C GLU A 24 -1.07 7.96 2.28
N GLY A 25 -0.71 7.18 3.27
CA GLY A 25 -1.00 5.77 3.29
C GLY A 25 0.21 4.86 3.18
N ILE A 26 -0.08 3.59 3.24
CA ILE A 26 0.93 2.55 3.18
C ILE A 26 0.55 1.60 2.06
N SER A 27 1.51 1.31 1.20
CA SER A 27 1.33 0.37 0.10
C SER A 27 2.51 -0.57 0.01
N THR A 28 2.34 -1.67 -0.72
CA THR A 28 3.40 -2.63 -0.93
C THR A 28 3.35 -3.20 -2.34
N HIS A 29 4.39 -3.91 -2.70
CA HIS A 29 4.51 -4.59 -3.98
C HIS A 29 5.40 -5.80 -3.79
N VAL A 30 4.87 -6.98 -4.08
CA VAL A 30 5.65 -8.21 -4.01
C VAL A 30 6.16 -8.54 -5.41
N LEU A 31 7.46 -8.53 -5.56
CA LEU A 31 8.14 -8.73 -6.84
C LEU A 31 8.85 -10.08 -6.85
N ASP A 32 8.45 -10.95 -7.77
CA ASP A 32 9.07 -12.25 -7.95
C ASP A 32 10.26 -12.08 -8.88
N ILE A 33 11.46 -12.04 -8.30
CA ILE A 33 12.66 -11.78 -9.07
C ILE A 33 13.05 -12.97 -9.96
N ALA A 34 12.67 -14.18 -9.58
CA ALA A 34 12.98 -15.35 -10.36
C ALA A 34 12.26 -15.36 -11.71
N ASN A 35 11.04 -14.84 -11.74
CA ASN A 35 10.21 -14.80 -12.93
C ASN A 35 10.06 -13.41 -13.54
N GLY A 36 10.53 -12.38 -12.86
CA GLY A 36 10.49 -11.02 -13.37
C GLY A 36 9.10 -10.41 -13.42
N VAL A 37 8.21 -10.81 -12.52
CA VAL A 37 6.82 -10.35 -12.49
C VAL A 37 6.39 -10.04 -11.07
N GLY A 38 5.29 -9.31 -10.93
CA GLY A 38 4.65 -9.14 -9.63
C GLY A 38 4.02 -10.47 -9.18
N LYS A 39 3.96 -10.68 -7.88
CA LYS A 39 3.41 -11.92 -7.33
C LYS A 39 2.02 -11.68 -6.78
N ALA A 40 1.04 -12.29 -7.42
CA ALA A 40 -0.36 -12.17 -7.05
C ALA A 40 -0.71 -13.09 -5.88
N ASP A 41 -1.84 -12.78 -5.26
CA ASP A 41 -2.48 -13.63 -4.25
C ASP A 41 -1.66 -13.90 -3.00
N VAL A 42 -0.80 -12.96 -2.64
CA VAL A 42 -0.05 -13.02 -1.38
C VAL A 42 -0.86 -12.29 -0.31
N PRO A 43 -1.27 -12.98 0.76
CA PRO A 43 -1.94 -12.31 1.87
C PRO A 43 -0.96 -11.45 2.66
N VAL A 44 -1.33 -10.22 2.93
CA VAL A 44 -0.49 -9.28 3.66
C VAL A 44 -1.32 -8.63 4.76
N THR A 45 -0.78 -8.59 5.97
CA THR A 45 -1.42 -7.94 7.10
C THR A 45 -0.56 -6.77 7.55
N LEU A 46 -1.21 -5.67 7.84
CA LEU A 46 -0.56 -4.48 8.36
C LEU A 46 -0.85 -4.36 9.85
N TYR A 47 0.20 -4.20 10.62
CA TYR A 47 0.11 -4.03 12.08
C TYR A 47 0.70 -2.70 12.50
N MET A 48 0.20 -2.17 13.59
CA MET A 48 0.78 -1.02 14.24
C MET A 48 1.27 -1.43 15.62
N GLN A 49 2.45 -0.96 16.00
CA GLN A 49 3.01 -1.26 17.31
C GLN A 49 2.34 -0.42 18.38
N ASP A 50 1.93 -1.06 19.46
CA ASP A 50 1.37 -0.39 20.63
C ASP A 50 2.49 0.05 21.56
N GLY A 51 2.15 0.85 22.57
CA GLY A 51 3.12 1.40 23.49
C GLY A 51 3.89 0.39 24.33
N ASP A 52 3.40 -0.85 24.41
CA ASP A 52 4.04 -1.92 25.17
C ASP A 52 4.71 -2.96 24.27
N ASN A 53 5.03 -2.60 23.06
CA ASN A 53 5.68 -3.45 22.06
C ASN A 53 4.81 -4.59 21.52
N SER A 54 3.53 -4.56 21.76
CA SER A 54 2.62 -5.51 21.11
C SER A 54 2.16 -4.94 19.78
N TRP A 55 1.54 -5.79 18.96
CA TRP A 55 1.11 -5.43 17.62
C TRP A 55 -0.40 -5.53 17.50
N THR A 56 -1.01 -4.52 16.90
CA THR A 56 -2.44 -4.52 16.62
C THR A 56 -2.65 -4.63 15.12
N ASP A 57 -3.45 -5.60 14.70
CA ASP A 57 -3.84 -5.76 13.31
C ASP A 57 -4.75 -4.60 12.92
N ILE A 58 -4.35 -3.82 11.94
CA ILE A 58 -5.12 -2.67 11.49
C ILE A 58 -5.63 -2.81 10.05
N GLY A 59 -5.26 -3.85 9.35
CA GLY A 59 -5.79 -4.09 8.02
C GLY A 59 -5.09 -5.23 7.32
N SER A 60 -5.77 -5.84 6.36
CA SER A 60 -5.18 -6.89 5.56
C SER A 60 -5.74 -6.83 4.14
N ALA A 61 -4.96 -7.34 3.20
CA ALA A 61 -5.34 -7.40 1.79
C ALA A 61 -4.52 -8.50 1.12
N MET A 62 -4.86 -8.83 -0.11
CA MET A 62 -4.07 -9.73 -0.93
C MET A 62 -3.49 -8.95 -2.10
N THR A 63 -2.30 -9.30 -2.52
CA THR A 63 -1.71 -8.66 -3.69
C THR A 63 -2.57 -8.94 -4.92
N GLU A 64 -2.70 -7.91 -5.74
CA GLU A 64 -3.41 -8.00 -7.00
C GLU A 64 -2.56 -8.72 -8.05
N GLU A 65 -3.08 -8.87 -9.24
CA GLU A 65 -2.39 -9.58 -10.31
C GLU A 65 -0.99 -9.02 -10.58
N ASN A 66 -0.82 -7.72 -10.41
CA ASN A 66 0.48 -7.09 -10.62
C ASN A 66 1.40 -7.14 -9.38
N GLY A 67 0.98 -7.83 -8.32
CA GLY A 67 1.74 -7.95 -7.10
C GLY A 67 1.58 -6.79 -6.13
N ARG A 68 0.70 -5.82 -6.40
CA ARG A 68 0.57 -4.63 -5.59
C ARG A 68 -0.59 -4.67 -4.62
N ILE A 69 -0.44 -3.97 -3.52
CA ILE A 69 -1.52 -3.57 -2.62
C ILE A 69 -1.39 -2.06 -2.47
N GLU A 70 -2.35 -1.34 -3.04
CA GLU A 70 -2.30 0.12 -3.02
C GLU A 70 -2.79 0.70 -1.69
N SER A 71 -3.64 -0.03 -0.98
CA SER A 71 -4.23 0.42 0.27
C SER A 71 -4.68 -0.76 1.10
N PHE A 72 -4.61 -0.62 2.42
CA PHE A 72 -5.06 -1.65 3.37
C PHE A 72 -6.45 -1.35 3.93
N GLY A 73 -7.21 -0.52 3.25
CA GLY A 73 -8.54 -0.15 3.64
C GLY A 73 -8.64 1.31 4.01
N GLU A 74 -9.88 1.78 4.17
CA GLU A 74 -10.14 3.18 4.49
C GLU A 74 -10.48 3.38 5.97
N ASP A 75 -10.48 2.28 6.72
CA ASP A 75 -10.97 2.31 8.10
C ASP A 75 -9.94 2.77 9.12
N PHE A 76 -8.74 3.07 8.71
CA PHE A 76 -7.74 3.58 9.62
C PHE A 76 -7.04 4.79 9.02
N THR A 77 -6.54 5.63 9.90
CA THR A 77 -5.73 6.76 9.51
C THR A 77 -4.29 6.45 9.89
N VAL A 78 -3.38 6.69 8.97
CA VAL A 78 -1.96 6.47 9.25
C VAL A 78 -1.51 7.51 10.27
N GLU A 79 -0.92 7.03 11.35
CA GLU A 79 -0.39 7.86 12.41
C GLU A 79 1.12 7.67 12.52
N LYS A 80 1.78 8.59 13.17
CA LYS A 80 3.21 8.43 13.45
C LYS A 80 3.40 7.21 14.36
N GLY A 81 4.33 6.35 14.02
CA GLY A 81 4.60 5.15 14.81
C GLY A 81 5.33 4.09 14.02
N VAL A 82 5.45 2.94 14.64
CA VAL A 82 6.13 1.78 14.05
C VAL A 82 5.07 0.82 13.51
N TYR A 83 5.28 0.36 12.29
CA TYR A 83 4.36 -0.55 11.60
C TYR A 83 5.09 -1.80 11.17
N LYS A 84 4.33 -2.84 10.93
CA LYS A 84 4.86 -4.10 10.42
C LYS A 84 3.95 -4.62 9.32
N LEU A 85 4.55 -5.00 8.20
CA LEU A 85 3.87 -5.77 7.16
C LEU A 85 4.28 -7.23 7.32
N THR A 86 3.31 -8.10 7.37
CA THR A 86 3.53 -9.53 7.41
C THR A 86 2.99 -10.15 6.13
N PHE A 87 3.88 -10.77 5.36
CA PHE A 87 3.55 -11.40 4.09
C PHE A 87 3.47 -12.90 4.32
N ASP A 88 2.33 -13.49 4.02
CA ASP A 88 2.14 -14.93 4.12
C ASP A 88 2.53 -15.58 2.79
N MET A 89 3.70 -16.17 2.78
CA MET A 89 4.25 -16.83 1.60
C MET A 89 4.05 -18.35 1.65
N SER A 90 3.28 -18.84 2.63
CA SER A 90 3.18 -20.28 2.89
C SER A 90 2.55 -21.08 1.74
N GLU A 91 1.73 -20.43 0.92
CA GLU A 91 1.15 -21.11 -0.23
C GLU A 91 1.96 -20.94 -1.51
N THR A 92 3.10 -20.25 -1.41
CA THR A 92 4.00 -20.09 -2.53
C THR A 92 4.86 -21.34 -2.65
N GLU A 93 4.89 -21.93 -3.83
CA GLU A 93 5.73 -23.09 -4.06
C GLU A 93 7.20 -22.69 -3.98
N GLU A 94 8.01 -23.61 -3.46
CA GLU A 94 9.47 -23.45 -3.43
C GLU A 94 9.98 -22.27 -2.61
N THR A 95 9.24 -21.82 -1.60
CA THR A 95 9.79 -20.78 -0.75
C THR A 95 10.40 -21.36 0.52
N PHE A 96 11.61 -20.90 0.83
CA PHE A 96 12.27 -21.22 2.08
C PHE A 96 11.72 -20.37 3.23
N PHE A 97 11.21 -19.18 2.91
CA PHE A 97 10.68 -18.24 3.89
C PHE A 97 9.16 -18.17 3.81
N PRO A 98 8.44 -18.94 4.64
CA PRO A 98 6.98 -18.96 4.58
C PRO A 98 6.33 -17.70 5.10
N GLU A 99 7.06 -16.90 5.87
CA GLU A 99 6.56 -15.63 6.38
C GLU A 99 7.66 -14.58 6.29
N ILE A 100 7.31 -13.41 5.81
CA ILE A 100 8.23 -12.29 5.73
C ILE A 100 7.64 -11.16 6.56
N ASN A 101 8.41 -10.63 7.47
CA ASN A 101 8.00 -9.51 8.32
C ASN A 101 8.91 -8.32 8.05
N VAL A 102 8.31 -7.17 7.77
CA VAL A 102 9.04 -5.93 7.53
C VAL A 102 8.54 -4.88 8.50
N VAL A 103 9.43 -4.43 9.38
CA VAL A 103 9.12 -3.41 10.38
C VAL A 103 9.70 -2.09 9.90
N PHE A 104 8.90 -1.03 9.95
CA PHE A 104 9.34 0.28 9.46
C PHE A 104 8.70 1.40 10.27
N ASP A 105 9.36 2.57 10.25
CA ASP A 105 8.89 3.74 10.96
C ASP A 105 8.11 4.67 10.04
N VAL A 106 6.98 5.16 10.53
CA VAL A 106 6.26 6.26 9.91
C VAL A 106 6.52 7.49 10.78
N GLU A 107 7.36 8.38 10.31
CA GLU A 107 7.68 9.61 11.03
C GLU A 107 6.75 10.75 10.66
N ASN A 108 6.33 10.80 9.41
CA ASN A 108 5.42 11.82 8.92
C ASN A 108 4.19 11.16 8.31
N PRO A 109 3.05 11.16 9.00
CA PRO A 109 1.85 10.50 8.49
C PRO A 109 1.24 11.16 7.26
N GLU A 110 1.72 12.33 6.86
CA GLU A 110 1.26 12.99 5.65
C GLU A 110 1.97 12.47 4.40
N GLU A 111 3.06 11.74 4.57
CA GLU A 111 3.76 11.13 3.45
C GLU A 111 3.19 9.77 3.12
N HIS A 112 3.42 9.34 1.90
CA HIS A 112 3.09 7.98 1.47
C HIS A 112 4.29 7.08 1.71
N TYR A 113 4.05 5.90 2.27
CA TYR A 113 5.09 4.91 2.54
C TYR A 113 4.86 3.68 1.68
N HIS A 114 5.72 3.51 0.70
CA HIS A 114 5.69 2.36 -0.17
C HIS A 114 6.83 1.41 0.23
N VAL A 115 6.47 0.19 0.59
CA VAL A 115 7.41 -0.80 1.12
C VAL A 115 7.37 -2.04 0.26
N PRO A 116 8.16 -2.09 -0.82
CA PRO A 116 8.19 -3.27 -1.69
C PRO A 116 9.03 -4.38 -1.09
N VAL A 117 8.72 -5.61 -1.48
CA VAL A 117 9.50 -6.80 -1.12
C VAL A 117 9.86 -7.55 -2.40
N VAL A 118 11.14 -7.79 -2.58
CA VAL A 118 11.63 -8.57 -3.71
C VAL A 118 11.90 -9.97 -3.20
N VAL A 119 11.24 -10.96 -3.78
CA VAL A 119 11.29 -12.34 -3.30
C VAL A 119 11.91 -13.29 -4.31
N SER A 120 12.59 -14.29 -3.80
CA SER A 120 13.09 -15.43 -4.55
C SER A 120 12.91 -16.67 -3.67
N PRO A 121 13.15 -17.89 -4.20
CA PRO A 121 12.92 -19.08 -3.39
C PRO A 121 13.71 -19.13 -2.08
N TYR A 122 14.91 -18.57 -2.06
CA TYR A 122 15.79 -18.69 -0.91
C TYR A 122 16.25 -17.36 -0.31
N GLY A 123 15.57 -16.28 -0.64
CA GLY A 123 15.94 -14.98 -0.10
C GLY A 123 14.93 -13.90 -0.44
N TYR A 124 15.05 -12.80 0.26
CA TYR A 124 14.21 -11.62 -0.04
C TYR A 124 14.94 -10.36 0.40
N SER A 125 14.50 -9.25 -0.14
CA SER A 125 14.98 -7.95 0.29
C SER A 125 13.83 -6.95 0.26
N THR A 126 14.00 -5.87 0.98
CA THR A 126 13.00 -4.80 1.05
C THR A 126 13.69 -3.45 1.04
N TYR A 127 12.95 -2.43 0.65
CA TYR A 127 13.48 -1.08 0.61
C TYR A 127 12.31 -0.08 0.69
N ARG A 128 12.64 1.18 0.96
CA ARG A 128 11.60 2.22 0.90
C ARG A 128 11.48 2.65 -0.56
N GLY A 129 10.32 2.42 -1.14
CA GLY A 129 10.02 2.83 -2.50
C GLY A 129 9.55 4.28 -2.58
N ASN A 130 9.33 4.74 -3.78
CA ASN A 130 8.81 6.08 -4.02
C ASN A 130 7.30 6.09 -4.09
#